data_96801abd4748111f6a693278e642846e
#
_entry.id   96801abd4748111f6a693278e642846e
#
_cell.length_a   1.000
_cell.length_b   1.000
_cell.length_c   1.000
_cell.angle_alpha   90.00
_cell.angle_beta   90.00
_cell.angle_gamma   90.00
#
_symmetry.space_group_name_H-M   'P 1'
#
loop_
_entity.id
_entity.type
_entity.pdbx_description
1 polymer ?
#
loop_
_entity_poly.entity_id
_entity_poly.type
_entity_poly.pdbx_seq_one_letter_code
_entity_poly.pdbx_strand_id
1 'polypeptide(L)'
;SRVNRKTVMVLALSVFVISNLVSVFTTNFTVLLITRAIPAFFHPLYVSIAFSTAASSVSREDAPKAVSKIFAGVSAGMVLGVPVTSYIASEFSFSAAMVFFTVVNTFVLLATIFLIPSMPVKERLSYGTQLSVLKKPVLWNSFLAALLMNAAMFGFYSYLSDYLITVTDVSFKVISLLLFVYGMANIVGNIAAGKLLAQHPFATLKYVPAIMAILYLVLYGLGKLTIPTSIVILIL
;
A
#
# COMPACT_ATOMS: atom_id res chain seq x y z
N SER A 1 -6.57 2.27 -22.54
CA SER A 1 -7.52 3.30 -22.05
C SER A 1 -7.57 4.43 -23.08
N ARG A 2 -8.75 4.94 -23.38
CA ARG A 2 -8.96 6.08 -24.31
C ARG A 2 -8.88 7.44 -23.59
N VAL A 3 -8.76 7.40 -22.29
CA VAL A 3 -8.83 8.58 -21.39
C VAL A 3 -7.42 8.98 -20.97
N ASN A 4 -7.20 10.28 -20.87
CA ASN A 4 -5.95 10.85 -20.36
C ASN A 4 -5.68 10.31 -18.93
N ARG A 5 -4.47 9.83 -18.70
CA ARG A 5 -4.07 9.23 -17.41
C ARG A 5 -4.25 10.20 -16.25
N LYS A 6 -3.92 11.49 -16.45
CA LYS A 6 -4.16 12.54 -15.45
C LYS A 6 -5.63 12.66 -15.08
N THR A 7 -6.53 12.63 -16.07
CA THR A 7 -7.98 12.72 -15.83
C THR A 7 -8.48 11.55 -14.95
N VAL A 8 -7.98 10.32 -15.19
CA VAL A 8 -8.34 9.16 -14.37
C VAL A 8 -7.83 9.31 -12.94
N MET A 9 -6.60 9.83 -12.75
CA MET A 9 -6.05 10.09 -11.43
C MET A 9 -6.85 11.14 -10.67
N VAL A 10 -7.19 12.25 -11.33
CA VAL A 10 -8.00 13.33 -10.75
C VAL A 10 -9.38 12.80 -10.37
N LEU A 11 -10.03 12.03 -11.24
CA LEU A 11 -11.33 11.43 -10.97
C LEU A 11 -11.28 10.49 -9.75
N ALA A 12 -10.29 9.61 -9.69
CA ALA A 12 -10.11 8.71 -8.56
C ALA A 12 -9.93 9.49 -7.24
N LEU A 13 -9.04 10.50 -7.22
CA LEU A 13 -8.83 11.34 -6.04
C LEU A 13 -10.07 12.15 -5.65
N SER A 14 -10.84 12.66 -6.63
CA SER A 14 -12.10 13.34 -6.35
C SER A 14 -13.10 12.43 -5.65
N VAL A 15 -13.19 11.16 -6.05
CA VAL A 15 -14.02 10.16 -5.37
C VAL A 15 -13.55 9.96 -3.92
N PHE A 16 -12.23 9.92 -3.65
CA PHE A 16 -11.71 9.84 -2.28
C PHE A 16 -12.08 11.07 -1.46
N VAL A 17 -11.92 12.29 -1.99
CA VAL A 17 -12.27 13.54 -1.30
C VAL A 17 -13.75 13.56 -0.96
N ILE A 18 -14.62 13.30 -1.93
CA ILE A 18 -16.08 13.29 -1.74
C ILE A 18 -16.49 12.24 -0.70
N SER A 19 -15.97 11.02 -0.81
CA SER A 19 -16.30 9.94 0.12
C SER A 19 -15.86 10.25 1.55
N ASN A 20 -14.67 10.84 1.73
CA ASN A 20 -14.21 11.26 3.05
C ASN A 20 -15.08 12.41 3.59
N LEU A 21 -15.43 13.39 2.75
CA LEU A 21 -16.28 14.52 3.12
C LEU A 21 -17.68 14.05 3.57
N VAL A 22 -18.30 13.12 2.84
CA VAL A 22 -19.58 12.52 3.25
C VAL A 22 -19.43 11.79 4.60
N SER A 23 -18.30 11.14 4.83
CA SER A 23 -18.03 10.45 6.10
C SER A 23 -17.88 11.38 7.30
N VAL A 24 -17.57 12.68 7.10
CA VAL A 24 -17.53 13.68 8.17
C VAL A 24 -18.92 13.93 8.76
N PHE A 25 -19.96 13.93 7.91
CA PHE A 25 -21.31 14.36 8.28
C PHE A 25 -22.27 13.20 8.59
N THR A 26 -21.83 11.95 8.44
CA THR A 26 -22.71 10.81 8.66
C THR A 26 -22.30 10.00 9.88
N THR A 27 -23.31 9.54 10.64
CA THR A 27 -23.19 8.56 11.70
C THR A 27 -23.79 7.21 11.29
N ASN A 28 -24.42 7.14 10.12
CA ASN A 28 -25.04 5.91 9.62
C ASN A 28 -23.96 4.95 9.11
N PHE A 29 -23.91 3.74 9.73
CA PHE A 29 -22.92 2.72 9.39
C PHE A 29 -22.96 2.29 7.93
N THR A 30 -24.16 2.15 7.34
CA THR A 30 -24.31 1.76 5.93
C THR A 30 -23.71 2.80 5.00
N VAL A 31 -23.95 4.09 5.27
CA VAL A 31 -23.35 5.19 4.49
C VAL A 31 -21.83 5.18 4.66
N LEU A 32 -21.32 4.98 5.87
CA LEU A 32 -19.88 4.86 6.12
C LEU A 32 -19.28 3.67 5.34
N LEU A 33 -19.94 2.54 5.30
CA LEU A 33 -19.50 1.38 4.54
C LEU A 33 -19.41 1.67 3.04
N ILE A 34 -20.44 2.30 2.48
CA ILE A 34 -20.48 2.69 1.06
C ILE A 34 -19.37 3.70 0.74
N THR A 35 -19.15 4.69 1.60
CA THR A 35 -18.08 5.69 1.42
C THR A 35 -16.68 5.11 1.53
N ARG A 36 -16.50 3.91 2.08
CA ARG A 36 -15.25 3.15 2.07
C ARG A 36 -15.15 2.21 0.88
N ALA A 37 -16.24 1.58 0.50
CA ALA A 37 -16.28 0.64 -0.62
C ALA A 37 -16.05 1.32 -1.97
N ILE A 38 -16.73 2.46 -2.23
CA ILE A 38 -16.62 3.15 -3.53
C ILE A 38 -15.17 3.54 -3.87
N PRO A 39 -14.40 4.25 -2.99
CA PRO A 39 -13.01 4.57 -3.27
C PRO A 39 -12.12 3.34 -3.49
N ALA A 40 -12.42 2.22 -2.82
CA ALA A 40 -11.66 0.99 -2.97
C ALA A 40 -11.64 0.48 -4.42
N PHE A 41 -12.72 0.68 -5.20
CA PHE A 41 -12.74 0.35 -6.63
C PHE A 41 -11.87 1.30 -7.47
N PHE A 42 -11.70 2.54 -7.06
CA PHE A 42 -10.89 3.54 -7.79
C PHE A 42 -9.41 3.50 -7.40
N HIS A 43 -9.09 2.99 -6.22
CA HIS A 43 -7.70 2.90 -5.73
C HIS A 43 -6.77 2.14 -6.68
N PRO A 44 -7.10 0.94 -7.20
CA PRO A 44 -6.24 0.22 -8.14
C PRO A 44 -5.98 1.00 -9.44
N LEU A 45 -6.95 1.79 -9.91
CA LEU A 45 -6.78 2.62 -11.10
C LEU A 45 -5.73 3.71 -10.86
N TYR A 46 -5.82 4.41 -9.74
CA TYR A 46 -4.85 5.43 -9.35
C TYR A 46 -3.44 4.85 -9.21
N VAL A 47 -3.30 3.79 -8.45
CA VAL A 47 -2.02 3.13 -8.15
C VAL A 47 -1.38 2.57 -9.43
N SER A 48 -2.16 1.90 -10.28
CA SER A 48 -1.67 1.37 -11.57
C SER A 48 -1.12 2.47 -12.48
N ILE A 49 -1.82 3.63 -12.55
CA ILE A 49 -1.35 4.76 -13.35
C ILE A 49 -0.10 5.38 -12.72
N ALA A 50 -0.05 5.53 -11.40
CA ALA A 50 1.11 6.06 -10.71
C ALA A 50 2.36 5.21 -10.97
N PHE A 51 2.25 3.88 -10.80
CA PHE A 51 3.35 2.96 -11.07
C PHE A 51 3.79 2.95 -12.53
N SER A 52 2.84 2.88 -13.46
CA SER A 52 3.18 2.87 -14.89
C SER A 52 3.81 4.18 -15.35
N THR A 53 3.39 5.31 -14.77
CA THR A 53 3.98 6.62 -15.05
C THR A 53 5.38 6.72 -14.48
N ALA A 54 5.60 6.32 -13.24
CA ALA A 54 6.93 6.31 -12.64
C ALA A 54 7.90 5.40 -13.41
N ALA A 55 7.46 4.20 -13.77
CA ALA A 55 8.28 3.27 -14.55
C ALA A 55 8.63 3.81 -15.94
N SER A 56 7.69 4.52 -16.59
CA SER A 56 7.90 5.07 -17.95
C SER A 56 8.63 6.42 -17.97
N SER A 57 8.86 7.05 -16.81
CA SER A 57 9.59 8.32 -16.70
C SER A 57 11.11 8.17 -16.60
N VAL A 58 11.60 6.94 -16.50
CA VAL A 58 13.02 6.61 -16.35
C VAL A 58 13.43 5.53 -17.33
N SER A 59 14.74 5.20 -17.40
CA SER A 59 15.24 4.07 -18.19
C SER A 59 14.62 2.75 -17.73
N ARG A 60 14.58 1.74 -18.62
CA ARG A 60 14.03 0.41 -18.30
C ARG A 60 14.75 -0.25 -17.12
N GLU A 61 16.03 0.00 -16.98
CA GLU A 61 16.86 -0.53 -15.88
C GLU A 61 16.51 0.13 -14.52
N ASP A 62 16.15 1.41 -14.54
CA ASP A 62 15.80 2.17 -13.33
C ASP A 62 14.31 2.11 -12.96
N ALA A 63 13.48 1.51 -13.81
CA ALA A 63 12.04 1.40 -13.55
C ALA A 63 11.71 0.75 -12.19
N PRO A 64 12.37 -0.34 -11.75
CA PRO A 64 12.13 -0.90 -10.41
C PRO A 64 12.45 0.08 -9.28
N LYS A 65 13.52 0.89 -9.42
CA LYS A 65 13.86 1.91 -8.42
C LYS A 65 12.83 3.04 -8.37
N ALA A 66 12.30 3.46 -9.52
CA ALA A 66 11.25 4.48 -9.56
C ALA A 66 9.95 4.00 -8.90
N VAL A 67 9.55 2.77 -9.16
CA VAL A 67 8.37 2.14 -8.55
C VAL A 67 8.57 1.96 -7.04
N SER A 68 9.74 1.53 -6.59
CA SER A 68 10.03 1.33 -5.16
C SER A 68 9.95 2.62 -4.35
N LYS A 69 10.24 3.79 -4.95
CA LYS A 69 10.04 5.10 -4.29
C LYS A 69 8.56 5.37 -3.99
N ILE A 70 7.65 4.95 -4.86
CA ILE A 70 6.20 5.06 -4.60
C ILE A 70 5.82 4.15 -3.43
N PHE A 71 6.31 2.91 -3.40
CA PHE A 71 6.06 2.01 -2.26
C PHE A 71 6.65 2.55 -0.95
N ALA A 72 7.84 3.16 -0.98
CA ALA A 72 8.39 3.82 0.19
C ALA A 72 7.49 4.97 0.67
N GLY A 73 6.89 5.74 -0.25
CA GLY A 73 5.88 6.75 0.08
C GLY A 73 4.62 6.15 0.71
N VAL A 74 4.13 5.01 0.20
CA VAL A 74 2.99 4.28 0.80
C VAL A 74 3.33 3.85 2.23
N SER A 75 4.51 3.27 2.43
CA SER A 75 4.97 2.86 3.77
C SER A 75 5.11 4.04 4.72
N ALA A 76 5.67 5.17 4.27
CA ALA A 76 5.73 6.39 5.06
C ALA A 76 4.33 6.89 5.46
N GLY A 77 3.37 6.82 4.52
CA GLY A 77 1.97 7.12 4.80
C GLY A 77 1.35 6.21 5.86
N MET A 78 1.66 4.92 5.84
CA MET A 78 1.19 3.98 6.88
C MET A 78 1.84 4.26 8.24
N VAL A 79 3.15 4.50 8.27
CA VAL A 79 3.92 4.76 9.52
C VAL A 79 3.46 6.02 10.22
N LEU A 80 3.19 7.08 9.47
CA LEU A 80 2.80 8.38 10.02
C LEU A 80 1.28 8.55 10.06
N GLY A 81 0.58 8.11 9.02
CA GLY A 81 -0.85 8.32 8.84
C GLY A 81 -1.69 7.59 9.87
N VAL A 82 -1.38 6.31 10.13
CA VAL A 82 -2.15 5.50 11.10
C VAL A 82 -2.04 6.05 12.52
N PRO A 83 -0.84 6.32 13.09
CA PRO A 83 -0.73 6.92 14.42
C PRO A 83 -1.38 8.30 14.51
N VAL A 84 -1.17 9.16 13.51
CA VAL A 84 -1.74 10.52 13.51
C VAL A 84 -3.27 10.47 13.47
N THR A 85 -3.84 9.64 12.60
CA THR A 85 -5.31 9.49 12.51
C THR A 85 -5.91 8.84 13.76
N SER A 86 -5.23 7.84 14.34
CA SER A 86 -5.68 7.22 15.59
C SER A 86 -5.67 8.22 16.74
N TYR A 87 -4.62 9.04 16.84
CA TYR A 87 -4.53 10.11 17.82
C TYR A 87 -5.66 11.13 17.65
N ILE A 88 -5.90 11.62 16.42
CA ILE A 88 -6.99 12.56 16.16
C ILE A 88 -8.36 11.94 16.50
N ALA A 89 -8.56 10.68 16.17
CA ALA A 89 -9.82 10.00 16.47
C ALA A 89 -10.05 9.80 17.97
N SER A 90 -9.00 9.51 18.74
CA SER A 90 -9.08 9.28 20.20
C SER A 90 -9.24 10.59 20.98
N GLU A 91 -8.50 11.65 20.62
CA GLU A 91 -8.50 12.91 21.37
C GLU A 91 -9.66 13.84 20.98
N PHE A 92 -10.11 13.77 19.73
CA PHE A 92 -11.16 14.68 19.26
C PHE A 92 -12.43 13.93 18.87
N SER A 93 -12.42 13.25 17.72
CA SER A 93 -13.56 12.45 17.26
C SER A 93 -13.23 11.69 15.97
N PHE A 94 -14.06 10.68 15.64
CA PHE A 94 -14.03 10.03 14.33
C PHE A 94 -14.22 11.03 13.18
N SER A 95 -15.14 11.99 13.32
CA SER A 95 -15.37 13.01 12.30
C SER A 95 -14.13 13.89 12.09
N ALA A 96 -13.40 14.25 13.15
CA ALA A 96 -12.15 15.01 13.02
C ALA A 96 -11.08 14.23 12.24
N ALA A 97 -10.96 12.92 12.45
CA ALA A 97 -10.09 12.06 11.63
C ALA A 97 -10.53 12.04 10.16
N MET A 98 -11.84 12.04 9.87
CA MET A 98 -12.35 12.12 8.50
C MET A 98 -12.08 13.48 7.85
N VAL A 99 -12.15 14.58 8.60
CA VAL A 99 -11.72 15.91 8.15
C VAL A 99 -10.24 15.90 7.77
N PHE A 100 -9.39 15.31 8.62
CA PHE A 100 -7.97 15.20 8.32
C PHE A 100 -7.73 14.43 7.00
N PHE A 101 -8.38 13.29 6.79
CA PHE A 101 -8.30 12.57 5.51
C PHE A 101 -8.80 13.39 4.33
N THR A 102 -9.90 14.15 4.50
CA THR A 102 -10.43 15.02 3.46
C THR A 102 -9.41 16.08 3.06
N VAL A 103 -8.80 16.75 4.04
CA VAL A 103 -7.78 17.79 3.81
C VAL A 103 -6.57 17.20 3.09
N VAL A 104 -6.02 16.09 3.56
CA VAL A 104 -4.86 15.45 2.94
C VAL A 104 -5.18 15.03 1.49
N ASN A 105 -6.32 14.37 1.26
CA ASN A 105 -6.71 13.96 -0.09
C ASN A 105 -6.99 15.16 -1.01
N THR A 106 -7.56 16.25 -0.50
CA THR A 106 -7.75 17.50 -1.26
C THR A 106 -6.41 18.10 -1.65
N PHE A 107 -5.45 18.14 -0.73
CA PHE A 107 -4.11 18.60 -1.04
C PHE A 107 -3.44 17.77 -2.14
N VAL A 108 -3.54 16.44 -2.05
CA VAL A 108 -3.01 15.52 -3.09
C VAL A 108 -3.74 15.70 -4.41
N LEU A 109 -5.07 15.92 -4.40
CA LEU A 109 -5.86 16.23 -5.60
C LEU A 109 -5.38 17.49 -6.27
N LEU A 110 -5.22 18.58 -5.52
CA LEU A 110 -4.71 19.86 -6.04
C LEU A 110 -3.28 19.69 -6.57
N ALA A 111 -2.39 19.03 -5.84
CA ALA A 111 -1.06 18.72 -6.30
C ALA A 111 -1.08 17.93 -7.62
N THR A 112 -1.98 16.96 -7.75
CA THR A 112 -2.14 16.18 -9.00
C THR A 112 -2.62 17.07 -10.15
N ILE A 113 -3.55 18.00 -9.90
CA ILE A 113 -4.06 18.92 -10.92
C ILE A 113 -2.96 19.87 -11.39
N PHE A 114 -2.17 20.43 -10.48
CA PHE A 114 -1.21 21.48 -10.82
C PHE A 114 0.16 20.93 -11.21
N LEU A 115 0.64 19.86 -10.57
CA LEU A 115 2.02 19.38 -10.76
C LEU A 115 2.14 18.25 -11.79
N ILE A 116 1.08 17.45 -12.00
CA ILE A 116 1.16 16.35 -12.96
C ILE A 116 0.79 16.87 -14.37
N PRO A 117 1.69 16.71 -15.37
CA PRO A 117 1.40 17.11 -16.72
C PRO A 117 0.31 16.26 -17.37
N SER A 118 -0.33 16.78 -18.41
CA SER A 118 -1.27 15.99 -19.22
C SER A 118 -0.54 14.82 -19.88
N MET A 119 -1.09 13.62 -19.73
CA MET A 119 -0.51 12.37 -20.26
C MET A 119 -1.50 11.69 -21.22
N PRO A 120 -1.65 12.21 -22.44
CA PRO A 120 -2.51 11.59 -23.43
C PRO A 120 -1.99 10.20 -23.80
N VAL A 121 -2.90 9.27 -24.04
CA VAL A 121 -2.54 7.92 -24.49
C VAL A 121 -2.12 7.98 -25.95
N LYS A 122 -0.83 7.77 -26.24
CA LYS A 122 -0.25 7.83 -27.59
C LYS A 122 -0.62 6.62 -28.44
N GLU A 123 -0.76 5.44 -27.83
CA GLU A 123 -1.11 4.20 -28.50
C GLU A 123 -2.45 3.64 -28.02
N ARG A 124 -3.38 3.46 -28.94
CA ARG A 124 -4.68 2.85 -28.67
C ARG A 124 -4.57 1.34 -28.94
N LEU A 125 -4.27 0.57 -27.89
CA LEU A 125 -4.35 -0.87 -27.99
C LEU A 125 -5.82 -1.28 -28.19
N SER A 126 -6.08 -2.16 -29.18
CA SER A 126 -7.40 -2.76 -29.38
C SER A 126 -7.84 -3.51 -28.13
N TYR A 127 -9.13 -3.51 -27.85
CA TYR A 127 -9.70 -4.30 -26.74
C TYR A 127 -9.35 -5.79 -26.86
N GLY A 128 -9.32 -6.33 -28.10
CA GLY A 128 -8.90 -7.71 -28.35
C GLY A 128 -7.46 -7.97 -27.92
N THR A 129 -6.53 -7.04 -28.21
CA THR A 129 -5.14 -7.12 -27.79
C THR A 129 -4.98 -7.01 -26.28
N GLN A 130 -5.77 -6.18 -25.60
CA GLN A 130 -5.76 -6.07 -24.15
C GLN A 130 -6.28 -7.35 -23.46
N LEU A 131 -7.37 -7.93 -23.99
CA LEU A 131 -7.94 -9.18 -23.49
C LEU A 131 -7.07 -10.40 -23.81
N SER A 132 -6.31 -10.39 -24.90
CA SER A 132 -5.41 -11.50 -25.26
C SER A 132 -4.28 -11.69 -24.23
N VAL A 133 -3.90 -10.63 -23.51
CA VAL A 133 -2.92 -10.70 -22.43
C VAL A 133 -3.43 -11.59 -21.29
N LEU A 134 -4.74 -11.56 -21.01
CA LEU A 134 -5.38 -12.42 -19.98
C LEU A 134 -5.33 -13.92 -20.33
N LYS A 135 -5.10 -14.28 -21.58
CA LYS A 135 -4.94 -15.69 -21.99
C LYS A 135 -3.56 -16.27 -21.67
N LYS A 136 -2.60 -15.44 -21.24
CA LYS A 136 -1.25 -15.90 -20.94
C LYS A 136 -1.18 -16.52 -19.53
N PRO A 137 -0.80 -17.82 -19.38
CA PRO A 137 -0.71 -18.48 -18.08
C PRO A 137 0.26 -17.79 -17.11
N VAL A 138 1.36 -17.24 -17.64
CA VAL A 138 2.38 -16.50 -16.88
C VAL A 138 1.75 -15.31 -16.14
N LEU A 139 0.75 -14.64 -16.74
CA LEU A 139 0.07 -13.52 -16.09
C LEU A 139 -0.72 -13.99 -14.86
N TRP A 140 -1.43 -15.11 -14.98
CA TRP A 140 -2.21 -15.67 -13.87
C TRP A 140 -1.32 -16.16 -12.73
N ASN A 141 -0.20 -16.80 -13.05
CA ASN A 141 0.79 -17.18 -12.05
C ASN A 141 1.38 -15.96 -11.32
N SER A 142 1.66 -14.89 -12.06
CA SER A 142 2.14 -13.63 -11.46
C SER A 142 1.08 -12.95 -10.59
N PHE A 143 -0.19 -12.96 -11.01
CA PHE A 143 -1.30 -12.47 -10.21
C PHE A 143 -1.49 -13.28 -8.94
N LEU A 144 -1.47 -14.61 -9.05
CA LEU A 144 -1.61 -15.49 -7.89
C LEU A 144 -0.46 -15.28 -6.90
N ALA A 145 0.78 -15.20 -7.38
CA ALA A 145 1.93 -14.91 -6.54
C ALA A 145 1.80 -13.56 -5.82
N ALA A 146 1.45 -12.49 -6.55
CA ALA A 146 1.24 -11.17 -5.98
C ALA A 146 0.08 -11.16 -4.96
N LEU A 147 -1.03 -11.85 -5.26
CA LEU A 147 -2.17 -11.96 -4.37
C LEU A 147 -1.80 -12.68 -3.07
N LEU A 148 -1.11 -13.81 -3.16
CA LEU A 148 -0.70 -14.58 -1.98
C LEU A 148 0.31 -13.81 -1.12
N MET A 149 1.29 -13.13 -1.73
CA MET A 149 2.25 -12.31 -1.01
C MET A 149 1.58 -11.14 -0.29
N ASN A 150 0.67 -10.42 -0.96
CA ASN A 150 -0.06 -9.32 -0.34
C ASN A 150 -1.01 -9.83 0.76
N ALA A 151 -1.70 -10.94 0.54
CA ALA A 151 -2.56 -11.55 1.55
C ALA A 151 -1.78 -11.96 2.80
N ALA A 152 -0.60 -12.55 2.64
CA ALA A 152 0.28 -12.91 3.76
C ALA A 152 0.75 -11.66 4.52
N MET A 153 1.23 -10.64 3.81
CA MET A 153 1.73 -9.40 4.40
C MET A 153 0.63 -8.63 5.14
N PHE A 154 -0.51 -8.37 4.50
CA PHE A 154 -1.60 -7.62 5.12
C PHE A 154 -2.33 -8.43 6.19
N GLY A 155 -2.47 -9.75 6.01
CA GLY A 155 -2.99 -10.66 7.03
C GLY A 155 -2.14 -10.61 8.29
N PHE A 156 -0.83 -10.75 8.15
CA PHE A 156 0.09 -10.65 9.27
C PHE A 156 0.02 -9.27 9.97
N TYR A 157 0.09 -8.19 9.19
CA TYR A 157 0.02 -6.82 9.74
C TYR A 157 -1.30 -6.55 10.49
N SER A 158 -2.43 -7.05 9.99
CA SER A 158 -3.74 -6.86 10.61
C SER A 158 -3.85 -7.51 12.00
N TYR A 159 -3.19 -8.67 12.19
CA TYR A 159 -3.21 -9.40 13.45
C TYR A 159 -2.00 -9.13 14.35
N LEU A 160 -1.06 -8.31 13.87
CA LEU A 160 0.20 -8.07 14.58
C LEU A 160 0.00 -7.49 15.98
N SER A 161 -0.89 -6.51 16.13
CA SER A 161 -1.18 -5.90 17.43
C SER A 161 -1.80 -6.90 18.40
N ASP A 162 -2.78 -7.68 17.95
CA ASP A 162 -3.43 -8.71 18.75
C ASP A 162 -2.45 -9.80 19.18
N TYR A 163 -1.57 -10.23 18.25
CA TYR A 163 -0.50 -11.17 18.53
C TYR A 163 0.44 -10.65 19.63
N LEU A 164 0.89 -9.38 19.52
CA LEU A 164 1.78 -8.76 20.49
C LEU A 164 1.13 -8.62 21.88
N ILE A 165 -0.17 -8.36 21.94
CA ILE A 165 -0.91 -8.30 23.21
C ILE A 165 -1.08 -9.70 23.81
N THR A 166 -1.55 -10.66 23.03
CA THR A 166 -2.02 -11.95 23.54
C THR A 166 -0.91 -12.96 23.77
N VAL A 167 0.15 -12.91 22.96
CA VAL A 167 1.23 -13.93 22.98
C VAL A 167 2.48 -13.41 23.69
N THR A 168 2.81 -12.12 23.54
CA THR A 168 4.04 -11.55 24.11
C THR A 168 3.80 -10.68 25.35
N ASP A 169 2.53 -10.41 25.70
CA ASP A 169 2.12 -9.62 26.87
C ASP A 169 2.84 -8.26 27.01
N VAL A 170 3.10 -7.61 25.87
CA VAL A 170 3.76 -6.31 25.83
C VAL A 170 2.79 -5.16 26.00
N SER A 171 3.25 -4.10 26.67
CA SER A 171 2.45 -2.90 26.88
C SER A 171 2.12 -2.17 25.58
N PHE A 172 1.01 -1.44 25.53
CA PHE A 172 0.61 -0.61 24.38
C PHE A 172 1.71 0.35 23.91
N LYS A 173 2.51 0.89 24.84
CA LYS A 173 3.62 1.79 24.51
C LYS A 173 4.70 1.07 23.69
N VAL A 174 5.01 -0.17 24.05
CA VAL A 174 5.98 -0.99 23.32
C VAL A 174 5.42 -1.41 21.96
N ILE A 175 4.12 -1.75 21.88
CA ILE A 175 3.46 -2.08 20.60
C ILE A 175 3.54 -0.91 19.63
N SER A 176 3.24 0.31 20.09
CA SER A 176 3.34 1.51 19.24
C SER A 176 4.75 1.72 18.71
N LEU A 177 5.77 1.50 19.54
CA LEU A 177 7.16 1.57 19.12
C LEU A 177 7.50 0.48 18.09
N LEU A 178 7.04 -0.75 18.30
CA LEU A 178 7.28 -1.86 17.37
C LEU A 178 6.61 -1.63 16.01
N LEU A 179 5.39 -1.13 15.99
CA LEU A 179 4.71 -0.76 14.75
C LEU A 179 5.43 0.37 14.01
N PHE A 180 5.97 1.34 14.74
CA PHE A 180 6.80 2.38 14.16
C PHE A 180 8.09 1.81 13.54
N VAL A 181 8.81 0.96 14.27
CA VAL A 181 10.04 0.30 13.78
C VAL A 181 9.74 -0.58 12.56
N TYR A 182 8.66 -1.36 12.61
CA TYR A 182 8.18 -2.15 11.47
C TYR A 182 7.92 -1.27 10.22
N GLY A 183 7.26 -0.13 10.41
CA GLY A 183 7.02 0.80 9.33
C GLY A 183 8.31 1.41 8.76
N MET A 184 9.28 1.76 9.61
CA MET A 184 10.59 2.22 9.16
C MET A 184 11.34 1.12 8.40
N ALA A 185 11.29 -0.12 8.86
CA ALA A 185 11.86 -1.27 8.17
C ALA A 185 11.22 -1.46 6.78
N ASN A 186 9.91 -1.29 6.64
CA ASN A 186 9.22 -1.31 5.35
C ASN A 186 9.74 -0.25 4.37
N ILE A 187 10.02 0.98 4.83
CA ILE A 187 10.58 2.03 3.96
C ILE A 187 11.96 1.60 3.45
N VAL A 188 12.82 1.14 4.34
CA VAL A 188 14.17 0.68 4.01
C VAL A 188 14.10 -0.54 3.08
N GLY A 189 13.24 -1.51 3.42
CA GLY A 189 13.01 -2.72 2.63
C GLY A 189 12.53 -2.43 1.21
N ASN A 190 11.60 -1.50 1.03
CA ASN A 190 11.13 -1.10 -0.30
C ASN A 190 12.25 -0.47 -1.15
N ILE A 191 13.11 0.36 -0.55
CA ILE A 191 14.25 0.95 -1.27
C ILE A 191 15.28 -0.14 -1.62
N ALA A 192 15.58 -1.04 -0.70
CA ALA A 192 16.49 -2.16 -0.91
C ALA A 192 15.96 -3.11 -1.98
N ALA A 193 14.68 -3.49 -1.92
CA ALA A 193 14.02 -4.34 -2.90
C ALA A 193 14.05 -3.73 -4.31
N GLY A 194 13.85 -2.41 -4.42
CA GLY A 194 13.94 -1.71 -5.70
C GLY A 194 15.34 -1.79 -6.33
N LYS A 195 16.40 -1.70 -5.51
CA LYS A 195 17.79 -1.87 -5.96
C LYS A 195 18.08 -3.32 -6.37
N LEU A 196 17.68 -4.27 -5.53
CA LEU A 196 17.87 -5.71 -5.78
C LEU A 196 17.14 -6.18 -7.04
N LEU A 197 15.91 -5.74 -7.25
CA LEU A 197 15.13 -6.04 -8.46
C LEU A 197 15.76 -5.44 -9.72
N ALA A 198 16.39 -4.26 -9.62
CA ALA A 198 17.08 -3.67 -10.74
C ALA A 198 18.36 -4.43 -11.12
N GLN A 199 19.08 -4.97 -10.13
CA GLN A 199 20.36 -5.65 -10.33
C GLN A 199 20.19 -7.15 -10.57
N HIS A 200 19.33 -7.81 -9.81
CA HIS A 200 19.16 -9.29 -9.78
C HIS A 200 17.67 -9.69 -9.75
N PRO A 201 16.88 -9.40 -10.81
CA PRO A 201 15.43 -9.58 -10.79
C PRO A 201 15.01 -11.03 -10.51
N PHE A 202 15.60 -12.00 -11.17
CA PHE A 202 15.24 -13.42 -10.99
C PHE A 202 15.61 -13.97 -9.62
N ALA A 203 16.78 -13.62 -9.09
CA ALA A 203 17.20 -14.02 -7.76
C ALA A 203 16.29 -13.41 -6.69
N THR A 204 15.98 -12.12 -6.79
CA THR A 204 15.10 -11.40 -5.86
C THR A 204 13.69 -12.02 -5.85
N LEU A 205 13.09 -12.27 -7.01
CA LEU A 205 11.76 -12.87 -7.11
C LEU A 205 11.72 -14.33 -6.60
N LYS A 206 12.82 -15.03 -6.64
CA LYS A 206 12.92 -16.42 -6.15
C LYS A 206 13.15 -16.50 -4.65
N TYR A 207 14.13 -15.72 -4.15
CA TYR A 207 14.61 -15.91 -2.78
C TYR A 207 13.82 -15.07 -1.75
N VAL A 208 13.37 -13.86 -2.08
CA VAL A 208 12.65 -13.02 -1.11
C VAL A 208 11.36 -13.68 -0.62
N PRO A 209 10.46 -14.23 -1.47
CA PRO A 209 9.27 -14.93 -0.98
C PRO A 209 9.59 -16.17 -0.16
N ALA A 210 10.67 -16.90 -0.52
CA ALA A 210 11.10 -18.08 0.23
C ALA A 210 11.61 -17.71 1.63
N ILE A 211 12.40 -16.64 1.74
CA ILE A 211 12.86 -16.11 3.02
C ILE A 211 11.67 -15.66 3.87
N MET A 212 10.71 -14.91 3.30
CA MET A 212 9.50 -14.52 4.02
C MET A 212 8.71 -15.73 4.54
N ALA A 213 8.53 -16.77 3.71
CA ALA A 213 7.85 -17.99 4.13
C ALA A 213 8.56 -18.68 5.30
N ILE A 214 9.89 -18.76 5.24
CA ILE A 214 10.71 -19.32 6.33
C ILE A 214 10.55 -18.48 7.60
N LEU A 215 10.62 -17.15 7.51
CA LEU A 215 10.45 -16.25 8.66
C LEU A 215 9.08 -16.42 9.32
N TYR A 216 8.01 -16.53 8.54
CA TYR A 216 6.66 -16.78 9.08
C TYR A 216 6.53 -18.16 9.73
N LEU A 217 7.15 -19.20 9.16
CA LEU A 217 7.19 -20.54 9.77
C LEU A 217 7.99 -20.54 11.08
N VAL A 218 9.12 -19.82 11.10
CA VAL A 218 9.92 -19.64 12.32
C VAL A 218 9.12 -18.91 13.38
N LEU A 219 8.44 -17.80 13.02
CA LEU A 219 7.58 -17.07 13.94
C LEU A 219 6.44 -17.96 14.49
N TYR A 220 5.82 -18.76 13.65
CA TYR A 220 4.78 -19.71 14.06
C TYR A 220 5.32 -20.77 15.03
N GLY A 221 6.47 -21.36 14.72
CA GLY A 221 7.10 -22.41 15.54
C GLY A 221 7.68 -21.90 16.85
N LEU A 222 8.17 -20.67 16.86
CA LEU A 222 8.82 -20.02 18.00
C LEU A 222 7.90 -19.04 18.75
N GLY A 223 6.62 -18.97 18.40
CA GLY A 223 5.66 -17.96 18.85
C GLY A 223 5.39 -17.87 20.36
N LYS A 224 6.05 -18.70 21.15
CA LYS A 224 6.07 -18.60 22.63
C LYS A 224 7.43 -18.13 23.18
N LEU A 225 8.33 -17.71 22.30
CA LEU A 225 9.66 -17.28 22.70
C LEU A 225 9.66 -15.78 23.10
N THR A 226 10.63 -15.49 23.94
CA THR A 226 10.83 -14.18 24.56
C THR A 226 10.74 -12.98 23.58
N ILE A 227 10.25 -11.85 24.10
CA ILE A 227 10.11 -10.55 23.42
C ILE A 227 11.23 -10.22 22.41
N PRO A 228 12.54 -10.42 22.71
CA PRO A 228 13.64 -10.10 21.78
C PRO A 228 13.59 -10.87 20.45
N THR A 229 13.25 -12.15 20.48
CA THR A 229 13.22 -12.98 19.26
C THR A 229 12.06 -12.64 18.34
N SER A 230 10.89 -12.34 18.90
CA SER A 230 9.73 -11.88 18.13
C SER A 230 10.00 -10.54 17.44
N ILE A 231 10.71 -9.63 18.09
CA ILE A 231 11.08 -8.32 17.55
C ILE A 231 12.05 -8.45 16.38
N VAL A 232 13.08 -9.30 16.51
CA VAL A 232 14.06 -9.51 15.44
C VAL A 232 13.39 -10.09 14.19
N ILE A 233 12.49 -11.06 14.35
CA ILE A 233 11.77 -11.68 13.24
C ILE A 233 10.78 -10.69 12.59
N LEU A 234 10.25 -9.73 13.35
CA LEU A 234 9.36 -8.69 12.85
C LEU A 234 10.05 -7.62 12.01
N ILE A 235 11.35 -7.39 12.24
CA ILE A 235 12.13 -6.34 11.56
C ILE A 235 12.80 -6.89 10.28
N LEU A 236 13.03 -8.19 10.18
CA LEU A 236 13.60 -8.87 9.01
C LEU A 236 12.57 -9.09 7.92
#